data_00e94a7d0e0f283aeeeb5ad1d419b8e4
#
_entry.id   00e94a7d0e0f283aeeeb5ad1d419b8e4
#
_cell.length_a   1.000
_cell.length_b   1.000
_cell.length_c   1.000
_cell.angle_alpha   90.00
_cell.angle_beta   90.00
_cell.angle_gamma   90.00
#
_symmetry.space_group_name_H-M   'P 1'
#
loop_
_entity.id
_entity.type
_entity.pdbx_description
1 polymer ?
#
loop_
_entity_poly.entity_id
_entity_poly.type
_entity_poly.pdbx_seq_one_letter_code
_entity_poly.pdbx_strand_id
1 'polypeptide(L)'
;MKLVSVVFLLLAPLLTSCQQLVLPLDCSDIYNHDRSRPSGVYTIYPIGATSAVQVYCDMDSLGGRWMVFQRRMDGTVNFYRGWDQYKLGFGIAAGEYWLGLEPLFHLTLRKKYELLVDMEDFSGNKAFARYSSFSIDSESDGYRLNVSGFTNGGAGDSFSLHSGQKFSTFDKDQDTWPGNCARSFLGAFWYNNCHHTNPNGVYRWGDDSTIYAVGVAWYHWKGYDYSLKTISMKIRPVQ
;
A
#
# COMPACT_ATOMS: atom_id res chain seq x y z
N MET A 1 -68.99 -7.43 -46.98
CA MET A 1 -67.62 -6.94 -46.89
C MET A 1 -67.20 -7.06 -45.46
N LYS A 2 -66.28 -8.00 -45.16
CA LYS A 2 -65.68 -8.15 -43.80
C LYS A 2 -64.35 -7.42 -43.78
N LEU A 3 -64.24 -6.41 -42.93
CA LEU A 3 -62.94 -5.73 -42.63
C LEU A 3 -62.06 -6.62 -41.80
N VAL A 4 -60.88 -6.98 -42.28
CA VAL A 4 -59.84 -7.66 -41.54
C VAL A 4 -58.93 -6.57 -41.01
N SER A 5 -58.96 -6.38 -39.63
CA SER A 5 -57.99 -5.50 -38.94
C SER A 5 -56.69 -6.25 -38.77
N VAL A 6 -55.65 -5.77 -39.45
CA VAL A 6 -54.28 -6.24 -39.24
C VAL A 6 -53.65 -5.45 -38.10
N VAL A 7 -53.42 -6.11 -36.98
CA VAL A 7 -52.69 -5.54 -35.83
C VAL A 7 -51.21 -5.74 -36.07
N PHE A 8 -50.46 -4.65 -36.33
CA PHE A 8 -48.99 -4.67 -36.35
C PHE A 8 -48.45 -4.60 -34.92
N LEU A 9 -47.98 -5.74 -34.42
CA LEU A 9 -47.17 -5.77 -33.19
C LEU A 9 -45.76 -5.22 -33.49
N LEU A 10 -45.49 -3.98 -33.07
CA LEU A 10 -44.16 -3.41 -33.06
C LEU A 10 -43.34 -4.08 -31.94
N LEU A 11 -42.52 -5.06 -32.31
CA LEU A 11 -41.46 -5.58 -31.44
C LEU A 11 -40.35 -4.52 -31.33
N ALA A 12 -40.37 -3.72 -30.28
CA ALA A 12 -39.24 -2.87 -29.93
C ALA A 12 -38.04 -3.77 -29.52
N PRO A 13 -36.86 -3.59 -30.13
CA PRO A 13 -35.68 -4.32 -29.69
C PRO A 13 -35.33 -3.90 -28.26
N LEU A 14 -35.36 -4.83 -27.33
CA LEU A 14 -34.75 -4.68 -26.00
C LEU A 14 -33.22 -4.54 -26.18
N LEU A 15 -32.75 -3.30 -26.27
CA LEU A 15 -31.33 -3.00 -26.18
C LEU A 15 -30.89 -3.31 -24.74
N THR A 16 -30.54 -4.55 -24.46
CA THR A 16 -29.77 -4.93 -23.26
C THR A 16 -28.42 -4.26 -23.39
N SER A 17 -28.26 -3.11 -22.74
CA SER A 17 -26.97 -2.49 -22.50
C SER A 17 -26.12 -3.49 -21.69
N CYS A 18 -25.21 -4.19 -22.37
CA CYS A 18 -24.18 -4.95 -21.73
C CYS A 18 -23.25 -3.95 -21.05
N GLN A 19 -23.52 -3.59 -19.79
CA GLN A 19 -22.60 -2.82 -18.99
C GLN A 19 -21.37 -3.70 -18.80
N GLN A 20 -20.29 -3.37 -19.50
CA GLN A 20 -19.01 -4.02 -19.33
C GLN A 20 -18.58 -3.82 -17.87
N LEU A 21 -18.52 -4.92 -17.10
CA LEU A 21 -18.09 -4.89 -15.71
C LEU A 21 -16.61 -4.51 -15.67
N VAL A 22 -16.34 -3.21 -15.50
CA VAL A 22 -14.97 -2.74 -15.34
C VAL A 22 -14.53 -3.05 -13.91
N LEU A 23 -13.64 -4.03 -13.76
CA LEU A 23 -13.07 -4.39 -12.46
C LEU A 23 -12.03 -3.32 -12.06
N PRO A 24 -12.20 -2.63 -10.92
CA PRO A 24 -11.28 -1.60 -10.50
C PRO A 24 -9.89 -2.18 -10.20
N LEU A 25 -8.86 -1.55 -10.74
CA LEU A 25 -7.47 -1.92 -10.50
C LEU A 25 -6.96 -1.30 -9.19
N ASP A 26 -7.40 -0.08 -8.86
CA ASP A 26 -6.99 0.68 -7.68
C ASP A 26 -8.10 1.62 -7.19
N CYS A 27 -7.82 2.37 -6.12
CA CYS A 27 -8.78 3.32 -5.53
C CYS A 27 -9.14 4.48 -6.46
N SER A 28 -8.28 4.83 -7.42
CA SER A 28 -8.60 5.87 -8.41
C SER A 28 -9.68 5.41 -9.37
N ASP A 29 -9.67 4.13 -9.76
CA ASP A 29 -10.73 3.58 -10.64
C ASP A 29 -12.08 3.57 -9.89
N ILE A 30 -12.10 3.25 -8.59
CA ILE A 30 -13.30 3.30 -7.73
C ILE A 30 -13.84 4.73 -7.64
N TYR A 31 -12.97 5.69 -7.36
CA TYR A 31 -13.34 7.12 -7.27
C TYR A 31 -13.83 7.67 -8.61
N ASN A 32 -13.20 7.30 -9.72
CA ASN A 32 -13.59 7.77 -11.06
C ASN A 32 -14.94 7.22 -11.49
N HIS A 33 -15.31 6.03 -11.01
CA HIS A 33 -16.63 5.44 -11.25
C HIS A 33 -17.72 6.16 -10.43
N ASP A 34 -17.43 6.51 -9.18
CA ASP A 34 -18.35 7.22 -8.28
C ASP A 34 -17.56 8.10 -7.31
N ARG A 35 -17.56 9.41 -7.56
CA ARG A 35 -16.83 10.42 -6.77
C ARG A 35 -17.39 10.65 -5.38
N SER A 36 -18.57 10.12 -5.06
CA SER A 36 -19.19 10.23 -3.73
C SER A 36 -18.72 9.16 -2.75
N ARG A 37 -17.92 8.20 -3.21
CA ARG A 37 -17.41 7.10 -2.39
C ARG A 37 -16.53 7.62 -1.25
N PRO A 38 -16.87 7.32 0.03
CA PRO A 38 -16.06 7.74 1.18
C PRO A 38 -14.80 6.90 1.31
N SER A 39 -13.89 7.33 2.19
CA SER A 39 -12.79 6.48 2.66
C SER A 39 -13.30 5.19 3.29
N GLY A 40 -12.67 4.05 2.98
CA GLY A 40 -13.14 2.75 3.45
C GLY A 40 -12.50 1.56 2.74
N VAL A 41 -13.02 0.37 3.05
CA VAL A 41 -12.54 -0.89 2.43
C VAL A 41 -13.28 -1.16 1.13
N TYR A 42 -12.52 -1.45 0.09
CA TYR A 42 -13.01 -1.76 -1.25
C TYR A 42 -12.29 -2.97 -1.85
N THR A 43 -12.93 -3.62 -2.81
CA THR A 43 -12.32 -4.72 -3.55
C THR A 43 -11.71 -4.21 -4.85
N ILE A 44 -10.47 -4.59 -5.10
CA ILE A 44 -9.73 -4.33 -6.34
C ILE A 44 -9.27 -5.63 -6.98
N TYR A 45 -8.81 -5.57 -8.23
CA TYR A 45 -8.42 -6.74 -9.03
C TYR A 45 -7.04 -6.51 -9.70
N PRO A 46 -5.93 -6.50 -8.94
CA PRO A 46 -4.61 -6.11 -9.43
C PRO A 46 -4.07 -7.04 -10.51
N ILE A 47 -4.41 -8.33 -10.47
CA ILE A 47 -3.89 -9.35 -11.40
C ILE A 47 -4.94 -9.75 -12.45
N GLY A 48 -6.23 -9.56 -12.15
CA GLY A 48 -7.35 -9.90 -13.04
C GLY A 48 -8.58 -10.38 -12.27
N ALA A 49 -9.61 -10.83 -12.98
CA ALA A 49 -10.94 -11.10 -12.41
C ALA A 49 -10.97 -12.14 -11.27
N THR A 50 -9.98 -13.04 -11.22
CA THR A 50 -9.88 -14.08 -10.18
C THR A 50 -9.05 -13.67 -8.97
N SER A 51 -8.47 -12.46 -8.98
CA SER A 51 -7.55 -11.97 -7.94
C SER A 51 -8.17 -10.84 -7.10
N ALA A 52 -9.39 -11.02 -6.63
CA ALA A 52 -10.05 -10.05 -5.76
C ALA A 52 -9.26 -9.85 -4.47
N VAL A 53 -8.88 -8.61 -4.16
CA VAL A 53 -8.15 -8.23 -2.94
C VAL A 53 -8.86 -7.05 -2.28
N GLN A 54 -8.99 -7.08 -0.95
CA GLN A 54 -9.50 -5.95 -0.19
C GLN A 54 -8.37 -4.98 0.15
N VAL A 55 -8.62 -3.69 -0.08
CA VAL A 55 -7.72 -2.58 0.24
C VAL A 55 -8.47 -1.47 0.96
N TYR A 56 -7.78 -0.69 1.75
CA TYR A 56 -8.33 0.57 2.26
C TYR A 56 -8.06 1.69 1.26
N CYS A 57 -9.12 2.35 0.80
CA CYS A 57 -9.02 3.56 0.00
C CYS A 57 -9.17 4.79 0.89
N ASP A 58 -8.15 5.64 0.91
CA ASP A 58 -8.21 6.96 1.53
C ASP A 58 -8.60 7.98 0.45
N MET A 59 -9.84 8.43 0.54
CA MET A 59 -10.44 9.36 -0.43
C MET A 59 -10.26 10.82 -0.05
N ASP A 60 -9.67 11.11 1.12
CA ASP A 60 -9.65 12.45 1.74
C ASP A 60 -8.27 13.09 1.74
N SER A 61 -7.21 12.34 2.12
CA SER A 61 -5.86 12.88 2.33
C SER A 61 -5.25 13.43 1.05
N LEU A 62 -4.73 14.66 1.08
CA LEU A 62 -3.95 15.29 -0.02
C LEU A 62 -4.53 15.05 -1.42
N GLY A 63 -5.83 15.29 -1.58
CA GLY A 63 -6.55 15.12 -2.85
C GLY A 63 -7.09 13.72 -3.10
N GLY A 64 -7.03 12.83 -2.11
CA GLY A 64 -7.71 11.54 -2.08
C GLY A 64 -7.24 10.51 -3.11
N ARG A 65 -8.02 9.44 -3.25
CA ARG A 65 -7.81 8.33 -4.19
C ARG A 65 -6.58 7.46 -3.89
N TRP A 66 -6.07 7.53 -2.64
CA TRP A 66 -4.92 6.75 -2.22
C TRP A 66 -5.32 5.32 -1.88
N MET A 67 -4.60 4.37 -2.41
CA MET A 67 -4.69 2.97 -2.06
C MET A 67 -3.62 2.65 -1.02
N VAL A 68 -4.04 2.32 0.19
CA VAL A 68 -3.14 1.92 1.28
C VAL A 68 -2.67 0.50 1.00
N PHE A 69 -1.37 0.25 1.06
CA PHE A 69 -0.80 -1.10 0.92
C PHE A 69 -0.09 -1.58 2.20
N GLN A 70 0.18 -0.67 3.14
CA GLN A 70 0.73 -0.97 4.47
C GLN A 70 0.10 -0.02 5.49
N ARG A 71 -0.31 -0.55 6.64
CA ARG A 71 -0.82 0.28 7.74
C ARG A 71 -0.51 -0.32 9.10
N ARG A 72 0.00 0.54 10.01
CA ARG A 72 0.15 0.27 11.44
C ARG A 72 -0.67 1.30 12.22
N MET A 73 -1.36 0.86 13.29
CA MET A 73 -2.23 1.75 14.05
C MET A 73 -2.48 1.34 15.52
N ASP A 74 -2.31 0.07 15.89
CA ASP A 74 -2.67 -0.42 17.23
C ASP A 74 -1.87 -1.64 17.72
N GLY A 75 -1.03 -2.22 16.87
CA GLY A 75 -0.21 -3.38 17.20
C GLY A 75 -0.96 -4.70 17.25
N THR A 76 -2.18 -4.78 16.72
CA THR A 76 -2.99 -6.01 16.74
C THR A 76 -2.51 -7.08 15.77
N VAL A 77 -1.72 -6.70 14.74
CA VAL A 77 -1.17 -7.62 13.75
C VAL A 77 0.34 -7.77 13.94
N ASN A 78 0.80 -9.02 14.01
CA ASN A 78 2.23 -9.31 14.00
C ASN A 78 2.80 -9.12 12.60
N PHE A 79 3.78 -8.22 12.45
CA PHE A 79 4.50 -7.95 11.19
C PHE A 79 5.86 -8.68 11.08
N TYR A 80 6.33 -9.35 12.13
CA TYR A 80 7.52 -10.21 12.05
C TYR A 80 7.16 -11.54 11.39
N ARG A 81 7.11 -11.53 10.05
CA ARG A 81 6.65 -12.63 9.21
C ARG A 81 7.66 -12.99 8.13
N GLY A 82 7.56 -14.21 7.59
CA GLY A 82 8.43 -14.72 6.54
C GLY A 82 8.02 -14.26 5.13
N TRP A 83 8.86 -14.63 4.17
CA TRP A 83 8.77 -14.23 2.77
C TRP A 83 7.41 -14.49 2.13
N ASP A 84 6.90 -15.72 2.24
CA ASP A 84 5.63 -16.09 1.59
C ASP A 84 4.46 -15.23 2.11
N GLN A 85 4.46 -14.87 3.38
CA GLN A 85 3.44 -14.00 3.96
C GLN A 85 3.58 -12.57 3.44
N TYR A 86 4.80 -12.03 3.31
CA TYR A 86 5.03 -10.72 2.70
C TYR A 86 4.74 -10.72 1.20
N LYS A 87 4.97 -11.82 0.51
CA LYS A 87 4.62 -11.98 -0.90
C LYS A 87 3.10 -11.92 -1.12
N LEU A 88 2.33 -12.67 -0.32
CA LEU A 88 0.89 -12.83 -0.51
C LEU A 88 0.04 -11.78 0.22
N GLY A 89 0.58 -11.17 1.28
CA GLY A 89 -0.14 -10.24 2.14
C GLY A 89 -0.71 -10.88 3.40
N PHE A 90 -1.03 -10.05 4.39
CA PHE A 90 -1.60 -10.45 5.68
C PHE A 90 -2.31 -9.28 6.38
N GLY A 91 -3.07 -9.59 7.45
CA GLY A 91 -3.89 -8.62 8.16
C GLY A 91 -5.23 -8.38 7.46
N ILE A 92 -5.92 -7.32 7.83
CA ILE A 92 -7.23 -6.94 7.27
C ILE A 92 -7.24 -5.46 6.85
N ALA A 93 -7.81 -5.16 5.71
CA ALA A 93 -7.81 -3.79 5.16
C ALA A 93 -8.52 -2.77 6.06
N ALA A 94 -9.43 -3.17 6.93
CA ALA A 94 -10.07 -2.30 7.92
C ALA A 94 -9.15 -1.93 9.10
N GLY A 95 -8.11 -2.72 9.39
CA GLY A 95 -7.16 -2.54 10.49
C GLY A 95 -5.72 -2.43 10.02
N GLU A 96 -4.80 -3.09 10.73
CA GLU A 96 -3.40 -3.23 10.30
C GLU A 96 -3.27 -4.28 9.21
N TYR A 97 -2.49 -4.00 8.16
CA TYR A 97 -2.25 -4.97 7.09
C TYR A 97 -1.06 -4.61 6.21
N TRP A 98 -0.60 -5.62 5.50
CA TRP A 98 0.32 -5.57 4.37
C TRP A 98 -0.37 -6.21 3.16
N LEU A 99 -0.48 -5.48 2.05
CA LEU A 99 -1.21 -5.92 0.85
C LEU A 99 -0.62 -7.15 0.18
N GLY A 100 0.71 -7.28 0.24
CA GLY A 100 1.48 -8.28 -0.49
C GLY A 100 2.36 -7.66 -1.57
N LEU A 101 3.57 -8.21 -1.71
CA LEU A 101 4.53 -7.77 -2.74
C LEU A 101 4.05 -8.13 -4.14
N GLU A 102 3.40 -9.29 -4.31
CA GLU A 102 2.90 -9.73 -5.62
C GLU A 102 1.79 -8.83 -6.16
N PRO A 103 0.70 -8.54 -5.40
CA PRO A 103 -0.27 -7.54 -5.83
C PRO A 103 0.33 -6.16 -6.11
N LEU A 104 1.27 -5.72 -5.26
CA LEU A 104 1.92 -4.40 -5.38
C LEU A 104 2.77 -4.31 -6.66
N PHE A 105 3.51 -5.37 -7.01
CA PHE A 105 4.25 -5.49 -8.25
C PHE A 105 3.33 -5.35 -9.46
N HIS A 106 2.24 -6.12 -9.51
CA HIS A 106 1.29 -6.08 -10.63
C HIS A 106 0.62 -4.71 -10.81
N LEU A 107 0.36 -3.99 -9.72
CA LEU A 107 -0.14 -2.63 -9.77
C LEU A 107 0.88 -1.68 -10.40
N THR A 108 2.10 -1.67 -9.87
CA THR A 108 3.14 -0.73 -10.30
C THR A 108 3.73 -1.06 -11.68
N LEU A 109 3.55 -2.29 -12.18
CA LEU A 109 3.86 -2.66 -13.55
C LEU A 109 2.89 -2.02 -14.56
N ARG A 110 1.61 -1.83 -14.17
CA ARG A 110 0.54 -1.39 -15.09
C ARG A 110 0.39 0.11 -15.19
N LYS A 111 0.64 0.83 -14.09
CA LYS A 111 0.51 2.30 -14.02
C LYS A 111 1.73 2.87 -13.30
N LYS A 112 2.04 4.14 -13.57
CA LYS A 112 3.00 4.91 -12.76
C LYS A 112 2.29 5.39 -11.50
N TYR A 113 2.94 5.22 -10.34
CA TYR A 113 2.39 5.62 -9.04
C TYR A 113 3.30 6.62 -8.34
N GLU A 114 2.69 7.51 -7.58
CA GLU A 114 3.30 8.26 -6.51
C GLU A 114 3.02 7.60 -5.17
N LEU A 115 3.88 7.83 -4.18
CA LEU A 115 3.77 7.31 -2.83
C LEU A 115 3.53 8.43 -1.83
N LEU A 116 2.64 8.21 -0.89
CA LEU A 116 2.49 9.02 0.32
C LEU A 116 2.69 8.13 1.54
N VAL A 117 3.55 8.55 2.46
CA VAL A 117 3.71 7.97 3.79
C VAL A 117 3.23 9.01 4.79
N ASP A 118 2.14 8.75 5.48
CA ASP A 118 1.63 9.60 6.55
C ASP A 118 1.77 8.93 7.91
N MET A 119 2.02 9.75 8.91
CA MET A 119 2.43 9.30 10.23
C MET A 119 1.82 10.17 11.33
N GLU A 120 1.56 9.54 12.49
CA GLU A 120 1.16 10.23 13.72
C GLU A 120 1.95 9.70 14.91
N ASP A 121 2.39 10.60 15.78
CA ASP A 121 3.00 10.24 17.07
C ASP A 121 1.94 10.12 18.18
N PHE A 122 2.33 9.64 19.36
CA PHE A 122 1.42 9.47 20.49
C PHE A 122 0.99 10.81 21.15
N SER A 123 1.62 11.92 20.77
CA SER A 123 1.21 13.26 21.15
C SER A 123 0.20 13.90 20.18
N GLY A 124 -0.16 13.17 19.09
CA GLY A 124 -1.09 13.65 18.08
C GLY A 124 -0.47 14.53 16.99
N ASN A 125 0.86 14.70 17.00
CA ASN A 125 1.53 15.41 15.91
C ASN A 125 1.52 14.53 14.64
N LYS A 126 1.31 15.17 13.48
CA LYS A 126 1.25 14.51 12.18
C LYS A 126 2.34 15.03 11.26
N ALA A 127 2.90 14.14 10.47
CA ALA A 127 3.86 14.47 9.43
C ALA A 127 3.69 13.51 8.25
N PHE A 128 4.18 13.91 7.08
CA PHE A 128 4.18 13.03 5.92
C PHE A 128 5.47 13.17 5.11
N ALA A 129 5.74 12.14 4.30
CA ALA A 129 6.73 12.15 3.23
C ALA A 129 6.04 11.71 1.94
N ARG A 130 6.23 12.44 0.84
CA ARG A 130 5.67 12.11 -0.48
C ARG A 130 6.79 11.88 -1.48
N TYR A 131 6.59 10.93 -2.38
CA TYR A 131 7.53 10.59 -3.45
C TYR A 131 6.76 10.57 -4.77
N SER A 132 7.26 11.31 -5.77
CA SER A 132 6.56 11.45 -7.05
C SER A 132 6.63 10.19 -7.92
N SER A 133 7.48 9.22 -7.57
CA SER A 133 7.60 7.94 -8.26
C SER A 133 7.80 6.80 -7.27
N PHE A 134 7.02 5.73 -7.45
CA PHE A 134 7.12 4.49 -6.68
C PHE A 134 6.80 3.28 -7.56
N SER A 135 7.66 2.28 -7.53
CA SER A 135 7.43 0.96 -8.11
C SER A 135 8.29 -0.10 -7.43
N ILE A 136 7.93 -1.37 -7.61
CA ILE A 136 8.79 -2.49 -7.26
C ILE A 136 8.96 -3.41 -8.46
N ASP A 137 10.12 -4.07 -8.55
CA ASP A 137 10.41 -5.04 -9.60
C ASP A 137 9.78 -6.41 -9.26
N SER A 138 9.98 -7.40 -10.13
CA SER A 138 9.44 -8.76 -9.98
C SER A 138 10.09 -9.54 -8.83
N GLU A 139 9.51 -10.70 -8.49
CA GLU A 139 10.10 -11.62 -7.50
C GLU A 139 11.49 -12.11 -7.90
N SER A 140 11.74 -12.36 -9.19
CA SER A 140 13.06 -12.75 -9.69
C SER A 140 14.14 -11.70 -9.43
N ASP A 141 13.75 -10.43 -9.33
CA ASP A 141 14.62 -9.29 -9.00
C ASP A 141 14.60 -8.94 -7.52
N GLY A 142 13.96 -9.77 -6.69
CA GLY A 142 13.84 -9.61 -5.24
C GLY A 142 12.85 -8.51 -4.84
N TYR A 143 11.85 -8.20 -5.65
CA TYR A 143 10.91 -7.08 -5.46
C TYR A 143 11.65 -5.76 -5.18
N ARG A 144 12.71 -5.48 -5.92
CA ARG A 144 13.56 -4.29 -5.76
C ARG A 144 12.75 -3.01 -5.77
N LEU A 145 12.99 -2.14 -4.79
CA LEU A 145 12.32 -0.84 -4.67
C LEU A 145 12.88 0.19 -5.65
N ASN A 146 12.00 0.91 -6.31
CA ASN A 146 12.32 2.12 -7.07
C ASN A 146 11.47 3.27 -6.52
N VAL A 147 12.09 4.21 -5.82
CA VAL A 147 11.44 5.39 -5.25
C VAL A 147 12.27 6.64 -5.48
N SER A 148 11.62 7.76 -5.86
CA SER A 148 12.28 9.03 -6.10
C SER A 148 11.31 10.22 -6.03
N GLY A 149 11.88 11.45 -6.07
CA GLY A 149 11.10 12.68 -6.12
C GLY A 149 10.48 13.04 -4.76
N PHE A 150 11.31 13.02 -3.70
CA PHE A 150 10.91 13.33 -2.33
C PHE A 150 10.37 14.77 -2.19
N THR A 151 9.27 14.89 -1.44
CA THR A 151 8.68 16.14 -0.97
C THR A 151 8.47 16.06 0.54
N ASN A 152 9.02 17.01 1.29
CA ASN A 152 8.96 17.04 2.73
C ASN A 152 7.61 17.58 3.23
N GLY A 153 6.90 16.79 4.02
CA GLY A 153 5.71 17.16 4.77
C GLY A 153 5.95 17.21 6.28
N GLY A 154 7.16 17.61 6.70
CA GLY A 154 7.57 17.68 8.10
C GLY A 154 8.24 16.42 8.65
N ALA A 155 8.27 15.32 7.90
CA ALA A 155 8.83 14.05 8.36
C ALA A 155 10.33 13.88 8.06
N GLY A 156 10.90 14.67 7.13
CA GLY A 156 12.21 14.39 6.57
C GLY A 156 12.23 13.12 5.71
N ASP A 157 13.36 12.84 5.07
CA ASP A 157 13.49 11.72 4.13
C ASP A 157 14.17 10.52 4.79
N SER A 158 13.38 9.56 5.24
CA SER A 158 13.90 8.28 5.74
C SER A 158 13.70 7.13 4.76
N PHE A 159 13.16 7.38 3.55
CA PHE A 159 12.85 6.28 2.64
C PHE A 159 13.74 6.23 1.39
N SER A 160 14.29 7.35 0.90
CA SER A 160 15.15 7.34 -0.29
C SER A 160 16.41 6.47 -0.14
N LEU A 161 16.93 6.28 1.09
CA LEU A 161 18.03 5.35 1.38
C LEU A 161 17.73 3.91 0.94
N HIS A 162 16.46 3.54 0.93
CA HIS A 162 16.00 2.19 0.61
C HIS A 162 15.78 1.97 -0.90
N SER A 163 15.88 3.02 -1.72
CA SER A 163 15.75 2.91 -3.18
C SER A 163 16.87 2.03 -3.75
N GLY A 164 16.51 1.14 -4.68
CA GLY A 164 17.44 0.17 -5.27
C GLY A 164 17.64 -1.11 -4.44
N GLN A 165 17.11 -1.18 -3.22
CA GLN A 165 17.27 -2.36 -2.36
C GLN A 165 16.22 -3.42 -2.66
N LYS A 166 16.61 -4.70 -2.49
CA LYS A 166 15.70 -5.84 -2.53
C LYS A 166 14.94 -5.96 -1.22
N PHE A 167 13.75 -6.56 -1.25
CA PHE A 167 12.99 -6.82 -0.03
C PHE A 167 13.62 -7.97 0.76
N SER A 168 13.76 -7.82 2.08
CA SER A 168 14.31 -8.84 2.97
C SER A 168 13.37 -9.16 4.10
N THR A 169 13.31 -10.44 4.45
CA THR A 169 12.62 -11.01 5.60
C THR A 169 13.61 -11.81 6.44
N PHE A 170 13.23 -12.22 7.66
CA PHE A 170 14.12 -12.99 8.53
C PHE A 170 14.54 -14.34 7.93
N ASP A 171 13.76 -14.92 7.03
CA ASP A 171 13.99 -16.20 6.36
C ASP A 171 14.50 -16.04 4.91
N LYS A 172 14.49 -14.82 4.34
CA LYS A 172 15.08 -14.51 3.03
C LYS A 172 15.84 -13.19 3.10
N ASP A 173 17.14 -13.31 3.29
CA ASP A 173 18.06 -12.19 3.39
C ASP A 173 18.53 -11.76 1.99
N GLN A 174 18.28 -10.51 1.64
CA GLN A 174 18.67 -9.89 0.38
C GLN A 174 19.23 -8.47 0.60
N ASP A 175 19.49 -8.08 1.86
CA ASP A 175 20.04 -6.76 2.20
C ASP A 175 21.54 -6.67 1.91
N THR A 176 22.15 -5.51 2.18
CA THR A 176 23.56 -5.27 1.87
C THR A 176 24.48 -5.36 3.09
N TRP A 177 23.90 -5.60 4.28
CA TRP A 177 24.67 -5.80 5.49
C TRP A 177 25.17 -7.26 5.59
N PRO A 178 26.39 -7.55 6.13
CA PRO A 178 26.88 -8.93 6.30
C PRO A 178 26.02 -9.80 7.26
N GLY A 179 25.22 -9.18 8.11
CA GLY A 179 24.20 -9.83 8.93
C GLY A 179 22.82 -9.74 8.25
N ASN A 180 21.77 -10.15 8.95
CA ASN A 180 20.40 -10.08 8.46
C ASN A 180 19.64 -8.94 9.17
N CYS A 181 19.38 -7.83 8.48
CA CYS A 181 18.67 -6.67 9.03
C CYS A 181 17.27 -7.03 9.53
N ALA A 182 16.54 -7.87 8.82
CA ALA A 182 15.19 -8.27 9.20
C ALA A 182 15.16 -9.05 10.52
N ARG A 183 16.18 -9.88 10.79
CA ARG A 183 16.35 -10.56 12.08
C ARG A 183 16.76 -9.61 13.19
N SER A 184 17.71 -8.71 12.92
CA SER A 184 18.24 -7.80 13.91
C SER A 184 17.25 -6.72 14.33
N PHE A 185 16.41 -6.24 13.40
CA PHE A 185 15.45 -5.18 13.65
C PHE A 185 13.98 -5.65 13.66
N LEU A 186 13.76 -6.97 13.74
CA LEU A 186 12.47 -7.63 13.98
C LEU A 186 11.36 -7.15 13.02
N GLY A 187 11.70 -6.95 11.76
CA GLY A 187 10.79 -6.48 10.73
C GLY A 187 11.02 -7.18 9.40
N ALA A 188 10.54 -6.56 8.34
CA ALA A 188 10.82 -6.91 6.95
C ALA A 188 10.64 -5.67 6.09
N PHE A 189 11.58 -5.36 5.23
CA PHE A 189 11.55 -4.15 4.42
C PHE A 189 12.58 -4.23 3.28
N TRP A 190 12.70 -3.18 2.49
CA TRP A 190 13.79 -2.97 1.53
C TRP A 190 15.03 -2.46 2.27
N TYR A 191 15.61 -3.32 3.11
CA TYR A 191 16.77 -2.94 3.91
C TYR A 191 18.03 -2.73 3.08
N ASN A 192 18.80 -1.70 3.46
CA ASN A 192 20.16 -1.45 2.99
C ASN A 192 21.13 -2.00 4.06
N ASN A 193 21.92 -1.15 4.70
CA ASN A 193 22.78 -1.46 5.86
C ASN A 193 22.41 -0.52 7.05
N CYS A 194 21.35 -0.67 7.82
CA CYS A 194 20.14 -1.44 7.55
C CYS A 194 18.99 -0.53 7.15
N HIS A 195 18.59 0.47 8.03
CA HIS A 195 17.41 1.28 7.72
C HIS A 195 17.45 2.69 8.34
N HIS A 196 16.74 3.64 7.71
CA HIS A 196 16.30 4.89 8.29
C HIS A 196 14.78 4.86 8.60
N THR A 197 14.06 3.87 8.10
CA THR A 197 12.67 3.61 8.48
C THR A 197 12.41 2.11 8.59
N ASN A 198 11.60 1.72 9.57
CA ASN A 198 11.23 0.33 9.83
C ASN A 198 9.70 0.20 10.03
N PRO A 199 8.87 0.48 8.99
CA PRO A 199 7.42 0.55 9.12
C PRO A 199 6.79 -0.78 9.56
N ASN A 200 7.46 -1.88 9.24
CA ASN A 200 7.05 -3.24 9.55
C ASN A 200 7.74 -3.81 10.82
N GLY A 201 8.35 -2.94 11.62
CA GLY A 201 8.95 -3.31 12.91
C GLY A 201 7.93 -3.61 14.01
N VAL A 202 8.44 -3.82 15.21
CA VAL A 202 7.62 -4.09 16.40
C VAL A 202 6.82 -2.84 16.80
N TYR A 203 5.53 -3.00 17.07
CA TYR A 203 4.71 -1.91 17.59
C TYR A 203 5.00 -1.72 19.09
N ARG A 204 5.47 -0.53 19.52
CA ARG A 204 6.05 -0.31 20.86
C ARG A 204 5.47 0.91 21.61
N TRP A 205 4.38 1.49 21.18
CA TRP A 205 3.64 2.56 21.88
C TRP A 205 4.47 3.79 22.29
N GLY A 206 5.34 4.31 21.42
CA GLY A 206 6.07 5.56 21.61
C GLY A 206 7.56 5.36 21.88
N ASP A 207 8.11 6.17 22.78
CA ASP A 207 9.54 6.17 23.12
C ASP A 207 9.90 4.90 23.91
N ASP A 208 10.83 4.11 23.38
CA ASP A 208 11.28 2.86 23.99
C ASP A 208 12.67 2.47 23.49
N SER A 209 13.68 2.80 24.28
CA SER A 209 15.10 2.51 24.02
C SER A 209 15.56 1.13 24.52
N THR A 210 14.66 0.28 25.03
CA THR A 210 15.06 -1.04 25.60
C THR A 210 15.66 -1.98 24.57
N ILE A 211 15.23 -1.89 23.29
CA ILE A 211 15.84 -2.59 22.15
C ILE A 211 15.97 -1.59 21.01
N TYR A 212 17.20 -1.26 20.65
CA TYR A 212 17.54 -0.26 19.67
C TYR A 212 16.92 -0.52 18.28
N ALA A 213 16.23 0.49 17.73
CA ALA A 213 15.79 0.58 16.34
C ALA A 213 14.83 -0.52 15.83
N VAL A 214 14.21 -1.32 16.71
CA VAL A 214 13.26 -2.39 16.32
C VAL A 214 11.83 -1.89 16.13
N GLY A 215 11.53 -0.65 16.53
CA GLY A 215 10.19 -0.07 16.49
C GLY A 215 9.70 0.30 15.09
N VAL A 216 8.47 0.78 15.03
CA VAL A 216 7.90 1.43 13.85
C VAL A 216 8.53 2.82 13.70
N ALA A 217 9.75 2.87 13.21
CA ALA A 217 10.61 4.04 13.23
C ALA A 217 10.59 4.83 11.92
N TRP A 218 10.68 6.17 12.04
CA TRP A 218 11.02 7.09 10.97
C TRP A 218 12.09 8.06 11.48
N TYR A 219 13.36 7.74 11.16
CA TYR A 219 14.55 8.36 11.79
C TYR A 219 14.58 9.88 11.70
N HIS A 220 14.32 10.44 10.51
CA HIS A 220 14.42 11.90 10.31
C HIS A 220 13.31 12.70 10.99
N TRP A 221 12.30 12.03 11.57
CA TRP A 221 11.25 12.70 12.35
C TRP A 221 11.40 12.46 13.86
N LYS A 222 11.58 11.20 14.28
CA LYS A 222 11.55 10.82 15.70
C LYS A 222 12.77 10.03 16.18
N GLY A 223 13.77 9.78 15.31
CA GLY A 223 14.92 8.92 15.68
C GLY A 223 14.58 7.44 15.63
N TYR A 224 15.46 6.63 16.19
CA TYR A 224 15.35 5.17 16.16
C TYR A 224 14.58 4.57 17.34
N ASP A 225 14.56 5.27 18.48
CA ASP A 225 14.00 4.75 19.73
C ASP A 225 12.51 5.08 19.90
N TYR A 226 11.93 5.81 18.96
CA TYR A 226 10.52 6.16 18.99
C TYR A 226 9.71 5.30 18.00
N SER A 227 8.78 4.49 18.51
CA SER A 227 7.81 3.75 17.70
C SER A 227 6.54 4.58 17.49
N LEU A 228 6.21 4.85 16.22
CA LEU A 228 5.07 5.67 15.83
C LEU A 228 3.75 5.06 16.27
N LYS A 229 2.76 5.91 16.56
CA LYS A 229 1.37 5.52 16.84
C LYS A 229 0.69 5.01 15.57
N THR A 230 0.81 5.75 14.47
CA THR A 230 0.32 5.30 13.17
C THR A 230 1.35 5.58 12.08
N ILE A 231 1.42 4.68 11.11
CA ILE A 231 2.06 4.89 9.83
C ILE A 231 1.24 4.19 8.75
N SER A 232 1.02 4.87 7.64
CA SER A 232 0.46 4.24 6.45
C SER A 232 1.26 4.57 5.20
N MET A 233 1.51 3.55 4.37
CA MET A 233 2.12 3.70 3.06
C MET A 233 1.04 3.47 2.01
N LYS A 234 0.85 4.46 1.13
CA LYS A 234 -0.24 4.47 0.17
C LYS A 234 0.19 5.03 -1.18
N ILE A 235 -0.34 4.44 -2.24
CA ILE A 235 0.00 4.81 -3.61
C ILE A 235 -1.23 5.31 -4.37
N ARG A 236 -0.97 6.17 -5.35
CA ARG A 236 -1.98 6.72 -6.26
C ARG A 236 -1.38 6.84 -7.66
N PRO A 237 -2.13 6.52 -8.75
CA PRO A 237 -1.64 6.74 -10.10
C PRO A 237 -1.30 8.21 -10.35
N VAL A 238 -0.14 8.45 -10.98
CA VAL A 238 0.26 9.77 -11.47
C VAL A 238 -0.63 10.13 -12.67
N GLN A 239 -1.19 11.35 -12.65
CA GLN A 239 -2.02 11.87 -13.74
C GLN A 239 -1.19 12.40 -14.89
#